data_858675dac3cf4ee2116e200f22496e83
#
_entry.id   858675dac3cf4ee2116e200f22496e83
#
_cell.length_a   1.000
_cell.length_b   1.000
_cell.length_c   1.000
_cell.angle_alpha   90.00
_cell.angle_beta   90.00
_cell.angle_gamma   90.00
#
_symmetry.space_group_name_H-M   'P 1'
#
loop_
_entity.id
_entity.type
_entity.pdbx_description
1 polymer ?
#
loop_
_entity_poly.entity_id
_entity_poly.type
_entity_poly.pdbx_seq_one_letter_code
_entity_poly.pdbx_strand_id
1 'polypeptide(L)'
;EFVGFKSSVTNSFYNHENDNSKLRALHDSYGYQKAPSSVTEGDSLKLSLAFGGSIDDGRGHITAFIEHINTDPILQGAYDGGSCALGGGDTTCGGSSTIPAGRLYDFGYSAAGYTPIDTTVSDYKFDYMVQGDEFVDRAGKLYNYNPTNHYQRPQDKINTGFSTKYSITDKAEFYADVRFMSNDS
;
A
#
# COMPACT_ATOMS: atom_id res chain seq x y z
N GLU A 1 29.89 1.04 -23.94
CA GLU A 1 28.88 0.18 -24.55
C GLU A 1 28.97 -1.22 -23.93
N PHE A 2 27.82 -1.77 -23.45
CA PHE A 2 27.78 -3.08 -22.84
C PHE A 2 27.76 -4.17 -23.92
N VAL A 3 28.71 -5.11 -23.85
CA VAL A 3 28.77 -6.29 -24.74
C VAL A 3 28.74 -7.53 -23.85
N GLY A 4 27.83 -8.45 -24.14
CA GLY A 4 27.71 -9.70 -23.43
C GLY A 4 26.33 -9.91 -22.82
N PHE A 5 26.26 -10.77 -21.81
CA PHE A 5 25.06 -11.14 -21.09
C PHE A 5 25.25 -10.88 -19.59
N LYS A 6 24.23 -10.31 -18.96
CA LYS A 6 24.18 -10.10 -17.52
C LYS A 6 22.85 -10.60 -16.98
N SER A 7 22.89 -11.36 -15.90
CA SER A 7 21.71 -11.77 -15.15
C SER A 7 21.89 -11.40 -13.68
N SER A 8 20.80 -11.08 -13.01
CA SER A 8 20.79 -10.94 -11.57
C SER A 8 19.49 -11.44 -10.97
N VAL A 9 19.59 -11.99 -9.76
CA VAL A 9 18.50 -12.36 -8.89
C VAL A 9 18.72 -11.64 -7.58
N THR A 10 17.73 -10.89 -7.13
CA THR A 10 17.75 -10.21 -5.84
C THR A 10 16.52 -10.61 -5.07
N ASN A 11 16.70 -11.05 -3.82
CA ASN A 11 15.62 -11.26 -2.88
C ASN A 11 15.84 -10.34 -1.68
N SER A 12 14.76 -9.72 -1.19
CA SER A 12 14.76 -8.89 0.01
C SER A 12 13.49 -9.12 0.80
N PHE A 13 13.57 -8.95 2.11
CA PHE A 13 12.45 -9.05 3.03
C PHE A 13 12.71 -8.17 4.24
N TYR A 14 11.67 -7.93 5.03
CA TYR A 14 11.76 -7.21 6.30
C TYR A 14 11.56 -8.17 7.46
N ASN A 15 12.32 -7.97 8.52
CA ASN A 15 12.18 -8.69 9.79
C ASN A 15 12.06 -7.67 10.92
N HIS A 16 11.04 -7.83 11.78
CA HIS A 16 10.74 -6.89 12.84
C HIS A 16 10.21 -7.60 14.10
N GLU A 17 10.67 -7.13 15.26
CA GLU A 17 10.15 -7.54 16.56
C GLU A 17 9.16 -6.49 17.07
N ASN A 18 7.96 -6.96 17.45
CA ASN A 18 6.89 -6.14 18.04
C ASN A 18 6.93 -6.25 19.55
N ASP A 19 7.70 -5.42 20.20
CA ASP A 19 7.97 -5.46 21.64
C ASP A 19 7.56 -4.17 22.38
N ASN A 20 6.86 -3.26 21.70
CA ASN A 20 6.41 -2.01 22.31
C ASN A 20 5.27 -2.25 23.30
N SER A 21 5.64 -2.50 24.58
CA SER A 21 4.69 -2.82 25.65
C SER A 21 3.63 -1.74 25.87
N LYS A 22 3.96 -0.45 25.65
CA LYS A 22 3.02 0.67 25.78
C LYS A 22 1.92 0.59 24.72
N LEU A 23 2.29 0.41 23.45
CA LEU A 23 1.32 0.30 22.36
C LEU A 23 0.49 -0.98 22.49
N ARG A 24 1.10 -2.08 22.84
CA ARG A 24 0.40 -3.36 23.05
C ARG A 24 -0.63 -3.28 24.19
N ALA A 25 -0.30 -2.59 25.29
CA ALA A 25 -1.26 -2.31 26.36
C ALA A 25 -2.39 -1.38 25.94
N LEU A 26 -2.07 -0.39 25.07
CA LEU A 26 -3.07 0.49 24.49
C LEU A 26 -4.06 -0.28 23.63
N HIS A 27 -3.58 -1.17 22.74
CA HIS A 27 -4.46 -2.03 21.93
C HIS A 27 -5.36 -2.91 22.79
N ASP A 28 -4.84 -3.49 23.86
CA ASP A 28 -5.64 -4.27 24.83
C ASP A 28 -6.77 -3.42 25.44
N SER A 29 -6.48 -2.17 25.79
CA SER A 29 -7.48 -1.27 26.39
C SER A 29 -8.64 -0.92 25.49
N TYR A 30 -8.41 -0.98 24.15
CA TYR A 30 -9.44 -0.77 23.12
C TYR A 30 -10.05 -2.08 22.62
N GLY A 31 -9.59 -3.24 23.09
CA GLY A 31 -10.03 -4.56 22.59
C GLY A 31 -9.59 -4.82 21.14
N TYR A 32 -8.52 -4.18 20.69
CA TYR A 32 -7.99 -4.36 19.33
C TYR A 32 -7.00 -5.51 19.28
N GLN A 33 -6.93 -6.16 18.12
CA GLN A 33 -5.95 -7.20 17.88
C GLN A 33 -4.53 -6.59 17.87
N LYS A 34 -3.64 -7.22 18.63
CA LYS A 34 -2.21 -6.87 18.63
C LYS A 34 -1.49 -7.47 17.42
N ALA A 35 -0.47 -6.79 16.97
CA ALA A 35 0.48 -7.34 16.02
C ALA A 35 1.12 -8.64 16.58
N PRO A 36 1.53 -9.60 15.74
CA PRO A 36 2.36 -10.72 16.14
C PRO A 36 3.60 -10.25 16.90
N SER A 37 4.19 -11.08 17.77
CA SER A 37 5.41 -10.68 18.51
C SER A 37 6.62 -10.45 17.62
N SER A 38 6.68 -11.17 16.48
CA SER A 38 7.66 -10.94 15.42
C SER A 38 7.03 -11.21 14.08
N VAL A 39 7.54 -10.56 13.04
CA VAL A 39 7.07 -10.71 11.67
C VAL A 39 8.24 -10.72 10.71
N THR A 40 8.15 -11.58 9.69
CA THR A 40 9.01 -11.58 8.52
C THR A 40 8.09 -11.49 7.31
N GLU A 41 8.17 -10.40 6.56
CA GLU A 41 7.22 -10.11 5.48
C GLU A 41 7.80 -9.15 4.43
N GLY A 42 6.99 -8.82 3.43
CA GLY A 42 7.37 -7.89 2.37
C GLY A 42 8.43 -8.48 1.45
N ASP A 43 8.37 -9.79 1.23
CA ASP A 43 9.27 -10.45 0.29
C ASP A 43 9.20 -9.77 -1.07
N SER A 44 10.37 -9.49 -1.64
CA SER A 44 10.51 -8.94 -2.98
C SER A 44 11.55 -9.70 -3.75
N LEU A 45 11.11 -10.32 -4.84
CA LEU A 45 11.95 -11.04 -5.78
C LEU A 45 12.09 -10.22 -7.06
N LYS A 46 13.33 -9.86 -7.38
CA LYS A 46 13.70 -9.20 -8.63
C LYS A 46 14.59 -10.10 -9.48
N LEU A 47 14.14 -10.38 -10.68
CA LEU A 47 14.89 -11.08 -11.72
C LEU A 47 15.22 -10.10 -12.83
N SER A 48 16.46 -10.06 -13.30
CA SER A 48 16.82 -9.23 -14.44
C SER A 48 17.79 -9.92 -15.36
N LEU A 49 17.57 -9.72 -16.66
CA LEU A 49 18.43 -10.18 -17.74
C LEU A 49 18.73 -9.00 -18.65
N ALA A 50 19.97 -8.87 -19.08
CA ALA A 50 20.39 -7.90 -20.08
C ALA A 50 21.34 -8.53 -21.08
N PHE A 51 21.22 -8.13 -22.30
CA PHE A 51 22.08 -8.50 -23.41
C PHE A 51 22.58 -7.25 -24.12
N GLY A 52 23.83 -7.25 -24.50
CA GLY A 52 24.42 -6.19 -25.32
C GLY A 52 25.35 -6.76 -26.37
N GLY A 53 25.37 -6.17 -27.52
CA GLY A 53 26.22 -6.61 -28.62
C GLY A 53 26.50 -5.53 -29.64
N SER A 54 27.66 -5.64 -30.28
CA SER A 54 28.01 -4.85 -31.43
C SER A 54 27.52 -5.55 -32.71
N ILE A 55 27.11 -4.78 -33.68
CA ILE A 55 26.66 -5.23 -35.00
C ILE A 55 27.50 -4.54 -36.08
N ASP A 56 27.68 -5.23 -37.18
CA ASP A 56 28.36 -4.72 -38.36
C ASP A 56 29.75 -4.13 -38.04
N ASP A 57 30.64 -4.98 -37.48
CA ASP A 57 32.01 -4.63 -37.13
C ASP A 57 32.18 -3.34 -36.28
N GLY A 58 31.22 -3.12 -35.37
CA GLY A 58 31.23 -1.97 -34.47
C GLY A 58 30.55 -0.70 -35.02
N ARG A 59 29.96 -0.75 -36.20
CA ARG A 59 29.14 0.36 -36.72
C ARG A 59 27.84 0.56 -35.95
N GLY A 60 27.36 -0.48 -35.30
CA GLY A 60 26.18 -0.39 -34.48
C GLY A 60 26.32 -1.11 -33.14
N HIS A 61 25.42 -0.79 -32.26
CA HIS A 61 25.31 -1.41 -30.95
C HIS A 61 23.84 -1.59 -30.56
N ILE A 62 23.52 -2.73 -29.96
CA ILE A 62 22.21 -3.01 -29.40
C ILE A 62 22.34 -3.44 -27.95
N THR A 63 21.43 -2.96 -27.12
CA THR A 63 21.25 -3.44 -25.75
C THR A 63 19.76 -3.74 -25.53
N ALA A 64 19.45 -4.91 -25.00
CA ALA A 64 18.10 -5.29 -24.61
C ALA A 64 18.07 -5.77 -23.18
N PHE A 65 16.95 -5.56 -22.49
CA PHE A 65 16.78 -6.03 -21.12
C PHE A 65 15.33 -6.48 -20.85
N ILE A 66 15.18 -7.35 -19.88
CA ILE A 66 13.92 -7.69 -19.23
C ILE A 66 14.15 -7.79 -17.73
N GLU A 67 13.19 -7.25 -16.97
CA GLU A 67 13.18 -7.29 -15.52
C GLU A 67 11.77 -7.67 -15.06
N HIS A 68 11.69 -8.60 -14.11
CA HIS A 68 10.47 -8.94 -13.39
C HIS A 68 10.69 -8.68 -11.91
N ILE A 69 9.73 -7.98 -11.29
CA ILE A 69 9.71 -7.69 -9.86
C ILE A 69 8.38 -8.15 -9.33
N ASN A 70 8.42 -9.06 -8.36
CA ASN A 70 7.26 -9.44 -7.56
C ASN A 70 7.51 -9.03 -6.12
N THR A 71 6.55 -8.33 -5.51
CA THR A 71 6.67 -7.78 -4.16
C THR A 71 5.40 -8.09 -3.39
N ASP A 72 5.54 -8.71 -2.21
CA ASP A 72 4.44 -9.00 -1.31
C ASP A 72 4.01 -7.76 -0.51
N PRO A 73 2.74 -7.68 -0.11
CA PRO A 73 2.24 -6.57 0.69
C PRO A 73 2.81 -6.59 2.11
N ILE A 74 2.88 -5.40 2.72
CA ILE A 74 3.10 -5.22 4.15
C ILE A 74 1.88 -4.50 4.71
N LEU A 75 1.15 -5.14 5.62
CA LEU A 75 -0.01 -4.55 6.27
C LEU A 75 0.39 -3.81 7.54
N GLN A 76 -0.31 -2.72 7.82
CA GLN A 76 -0.09 -1.94 9.05
C GLN A 76 -0.36 -2.76 10.31
N GLY A 77 -1.32 -3.69 10.25
CA GLY A 77 -1.65 -4.58 11.37
C GLY A 77 -0.55 -5.55 11.79
N ALA A 78 0.49 -5.71 10.98
CA ALA A 78 1.66 -6.52 11.32
C ALA A 78 2.62 -5.82 12.31
N TYR A 79 2.40 -4.54 12.61
CA TYR A 79 3.29 -3.71 13.43
C TYR A 79 2.55 -3.04 14.59
N ASP A 80 3.17 -3.00 15.77
CA ASP A 80 2.59 -2.36 16.96
C ASP A 80 2.17 -0.90 16.68
N GLY A 81 3.00 -0.15 15.95
CA GLY A 81 2.69 1.23 15.60
C GLY A 81 1.63 1.41 14.51
N GLY A 82 1.26 0.34 13.81
CA GLY A 82 0.30 0.35 12.71
C GLY A 82 -1.03 -0.33 13.03
N SER A 83 -1.15 -0.99 14.17
CA SER A 83 -2.33 -1.78 14.53
C SER A 83 -3.56 -0.95 14.89
N CYS A 84 -3.41 0.37 15.10
CA CYS A 84 -4.52 1.32 15.18
C CYS A 84 -4.09 2.73 14.72
N ALA A 85 -5.08 3.60 14.47
CA ALA A 85 -4.85 5.01 14.18
C ALA A 85 -4.42 5.74 15.45
N LEU A 86 -3.11 5.80 15.71
CA LEU A 86 -2.53 6.43 16.89
C LEU A 86 -2.79 7.94 16.90
N GLY A 87 -3.15 8.46 18.05
CA GLY A 87 -3.38 9.87 18.29
C GLY A 87 -2.93 10.29 19.70
N GLY A 88 -2.97 11.61 19.99
CA GLY A 88 -2.67 12.13 21.31
C GLY A 88 -1.27 11.79 21.82
N GLY A 89 -0.24 11.75 20.96
CA GLY A 89 1.12 11.34 21.33
C GLY A 89 1.21 9.86 21.72
N ASP A 90 0.58 8.98 20.93
CA ASP A 90 0.50 7.53 21.12
C ASP A 90 -0.22 7.10 22.42
N THR A 91 -1.22 7.88 22.82
CA THR A 91 -2.02 7.59 24.02
C THR A 91 -3.45 7.16 23.72
N THR A 92 -3.89 7.28 22.46
CA THR A 92 -5.24 6.92 22.01
C THR A 92 -5.20 6.15 20.70
N CYS A 93 -6.18 5.25 20.52
CA CYS A 93 -6.48 4.64 19.24
C CYS A 93 -7.72 5.29 18.65
N GLY A 94 -7.58 5.88 17.49
CA GLY A 94 -8.69 6.40 16.69
C GLY A 94 -9.33 5.34 15.81
N GLY A 95 -10.17 5.80 14.86
CA GLY A 95 -10.83 4.95 13.88
C GLY A 95 -11.86 5.74 13.08
N SER A 96 -12.53 5.07 12.16
CA SER A 96 -13.62 5.66 11.39
C SER A 96 -14.95 5.59 12.14
N SER A 97 -15.69 6.69 12.13
CA SER A 97 -17.09 6.69 12.57
C SER A 97 -18.02 5.99 11.57
N THR A 98 -17.60 5.81 10.34
CA THR A 98 -18.24 4.95 9.35
C THR A 98 -17.77 3.53 9.57
N ILE A 99 -18.66 2.70 10.13
CA ILE A 99 -18.34 1.31 10.49
C ILE A 99 -18.94 0.34 9.48
N PRO A 100 -18.35 -0.87 9.28
CA PRO A 100 -18.87 -1.88 8.35
C PRO A 100 -20.34 -2.30 8.64
N ALA A 101 -20.73 -2.27 9.91
CA ALA A 101 -22.10 -2.53 10.33
C ALA A 101 -23.11 -1.43 9.94
N GLY A 102 -22.65 -0.40 9.24
CA GLY A 102 -23.48 0.78 8.94
C GLY A 102 -23.65 1.70 10.14
N ARG A 103 -23.92 2.95 9.86
CA ARG A 103 -24.23 3.94 10.87
C ARG A 103 -25.51 4.67 10.48
N LEU A 104 -26.49 4.68 11.38
CA LEU A 104 -27.72 5.42 11.24
C LEU A 104 -27.78 6.46 12.35
N TYR A 105 -27.97 7.71 11.99
CA TYR A 105 -28.07 8.80 12.95
C TYR A 105 -29.11 9.84 12.50
N ASP A 106 -29.68 10.55 13.46
CA ASP A 106 -30.67 11.57 13.21
C ASP A 106 -29.99 12.85 12.72
N PHE A 107 -30.44 13.34 11.58
CA PHE A 107 -30.04 14.64 11.02
C PHE A 107 -30.85 15.82 11.53
N GLY A 108 -31.68 15.64 12.58
CA GLY A 108 -32.43 16.71 13.16
C GLY A 108 -33.63 17.15 12.31
N TYR A 109 -34.40 16.22 11.73
CA TYR A 109 -35.66 16.53 11.11
C TYR A 109 -36.68 16.94 12.18
N SER A 110 -37.19 18.18 12.13
CA SER A 110 -38.35 18.56 12.89
C SER A 110 -39.61 18.13 12.14
N ALA A 111 -40.69 17.82 12.87
CA ALA A 111 -41.99 17.50 12.29
C ALA A 111 -42.60 18.64 11.42
N ALA A 112 -41.95 19.80 11.36
CA ALA A 112 -42.38 20.99 10.62
C ALA A 112 -41.63 21.19 9.28
N GLY A 113 -40.77 20.23 8.86
CA GLY A 113 -40.02 20.30 7.61
C GLY A 113 -38.48 20.36 7.81
N TYR A 114 -37.79 20.40 6.69
CA TYR A 114 -36.32 20.45 6.64
C TYR A 114 -35.79 21.74 7.28
N THR A 115 -35.24 21.63 8.48
CA THR A 115 -34.41 22.71 9.04
C THR A 115 -32.96 22.32 8.85
N PRO A 116 -32.11 23.21 8.31
CA PRO A 116 -30.69 22.96 8.27
C PRO A 116 -30.19 22.68 9.70
N ILE A 117 -29.38 21.64 9.85
CA ILE A 117 -28.76 21.29 11.12
C ILE A 117 -27.95 22.49 11.58
N ASP A 118 -28.21 22.97 12.79
CA ASP A 118 -27.26 23.78 13.52
C ASP A 118 -26.10 22.87 13.92
N THR A 119 -25.01 22.91 13.16
CA THR A 119 -23.83 22.10 13.39
C THR A 119 -23.13 22.41 14.71
N THR A 120 -23.64 23.39 15.47
CA THR A 120 -23.16 23.74 16.81
C THR A 120 -23.81 22.92 17.92
N VAL A 121 -24.88 22.17 17.62
CA VAL A 121 -25.58 21.32 18.59
C VAL A 121 -25.28 19.87 18.31
N SER A 122 -24.55 19.20 19.21
CA SER A 122 -24.17 17.80 19.11
C SER A 122 -25.30 16.81 19.54
N ASP A 123 -26.56 17.23 19.51
CA ASP A 123 -27.67 16.39 19.95
C ASP A 123 -28.23 15.54 18.80
N TYR A 124 -27.44 14.49 18.44
CA TYR A 124 -28.04 13.39 17.72
C TYR A 124 -29.04 12.70 18.65
N LYS A 125 -30.32 12.63 18.26
CA LYS A 125 -31.36 11.91 19.02
C LYS A 125 -31.09 10.42 19.08
N PHE A 126 -30.38 9.88 18.09
CA PHE A 126 -29.87 8.48 18.07
C PHE A 126 -28.62 8.34 17.20
N ASP A 127 -27.81 7.36 17.52
CA ASP A 127 -26.62 6.95 16.76
C ASP A 127 -26.52 5.41 16.83
N TYR A 128 -27.15 4.74 15.87
CA TYR A 128 -27.28 3.28 15.84
C TYR A 128 -26.35 2.62 14.85
N MET A 129 -26.09 1.33 15.08
CA MET A 129 -25.46 0.41 14.14
C MET A 129 -26.29 -0.85 14.00
N VAL A 130 -26.08 -1.60 12.91
CA VAL A 130 -26.69 -2.93 12.71
C VAL A 130 -25.90 -3.98 13.47
N GLN A 131 -26.59 -4.81 14.24
CA GLN A 131 -26.02 -5.98 14.89
C GLN A 131 -26.98 -7.15 14.73
N GLY A 132 -26.64 -8.11 13.86
CA GLY A 132 -27.59 -9.13 13.42
C GLY A 132 -28.73 -8.48 12.66
N ASP A 133 -29.96 -8.73 13.08
CA ASP A 133 -31.19 -8.19 12.49
C ASP A 133 -31.73 -6.96 13.27
N GLU A 134 -30.96 -6.40 14.19
CA GLU A 134 -31.38 -5.32 15.07
C GLU A 134 -30.55 -4.04 14.88
N PHE A 135 -31.17 -2.90 15.22
CA PHE A 135 -30.50 -1.61 15.39
C PHE A 135 -30.14 -1.45 16.88
N VAL A 136 -28.88 -1.32 17.17
CA VAL A 136 -28.37 -1.11 18.54
C VAL A 136 -27.62 0.21 18.65
N ASP A 137 -27.57 0.78 19.85
CA ASP A 137 -26.76 1.98 20.09
C ASP A 137 -25.30 1.71 19.74
N ARG A 138 -24.73 2.54 18.89
CA ARG A 138 -23.32 2.46 18.50
C ARG A 138 -22.37 2.74 19.66
N ALA A 139 -22.82 3.49 20.67
CA ALA A 139 -22.04 3.82 21.88
C ALA A 139 -20.64 4.37 21.57
N GLY A 140 -20.52 5.20 20.52
CA GLY A 140 -19.25 5.79 20.11
C GLY A 140 -18.25 4.82 19.46
N LYS A 141 -18.62 3.58 19.19
CA LYS A 141 -17.71 2.59 18.55
C LYS A 141 -17.17 3.12 17.23
N LEU A 142 -15.86 2.96 17.07
CA LEU A 142 -15.13 3.29 15.85
C LEU A 142 -14.65 2.01 15.15
N TYR A 143 -14.53 2.07 13.85
CA TYR A 143 -13.91 1.02 13.05
C TYR A 143 -12.39 1.24 12.98
N ASN A 144 -11.62 0.29 13.49
CA ASN A 144 -10.18 0.30 13.33
C ASN A 144 -9.82 -0.23 11.93
N TYR A 145 -9.59 0.69 10.99
CA TYR A 145 -9.24 0.38 9.60
C TYR A 145 -7.74 0.15 9.39
N ASN A 146 -6.90 0.55 10.33
CA ASN A 146 -5.45 0.52 10.20
C ASN A 146 -4.89 -0.87 9.87
N PRO A 147 -5.33 -1.97 10.53
CA PRO A 147 -4.76 -3.29 10.27
C PRO A 147 -4.85 -3.75 8.81
N THR A 148 -5.81 -3.22 8.05
CA THR A 148 -6.02 -3.56 6.64
C THR A 148 -5.33 -2.61 5.66
N ASN A 149 -4.79 -1.51 6.16
CA ASN A 149 -4.02 -0.58 5.34
C ASN A 149 -2.63 -1.15 5.05
N HIS A 150 -2.05 -0.70 3.95
CA HIS A 150 -0.72 -1.12 3.53
C HIS A 150 0.34 -0.09 3.92
N TYR A 151 1.49 -0.56 4.42
CA TYR A 151 2.76 0.15 4.38
C TYR A 151 3.44 -0.04 3.01
N GLN A 152 3.33 -1.26 2.48
CA GLN A 152 3.80 -1.62 1.15
C GLN A 152 2.68 -2.33 0.41
N ARG A 153 2.34 -1.85 -0.78
CA ARG A 153 1.36 -2.52 -1.64
C ARG A 153 2.01 -3.72 -2.34
N PRO A 154 1.25 -4.77 -2.64
CA PRO A 154 1.74 -5.82 -3.52
C PRO A 154 2.06 -5.22 -4.89
N GLN A 155 3.03 -5.80 -5.58
CA GLN A 155 3.40 -5.38 -6.92
C GLN A 155 3.85 -6.57 -7.74
N ASP A 156 3.30 -6.69 -8.94
CA ASP A 156 3.84 -7.53 -10.00
C ASP A 156 4.17 -6.65 -11.20
N LYS A 157 5.46 -6.55 -11.53
CA LYS A 157 5.95 -5.59 -12.50
C LYS A 157 6.89 -6.24 -13.50
N ILE A 158 6.64 -6.00 -14.77
CA ILE A 158 7.55 -6.36 -15.86
C ILE A 158 8.03 -5.07 -16.53
N ASN A 159 9.35 -4.93 -16.63
CA ASN A 159 10.01 -3.92 -17.44
C ASN A 159 10.79 -4.61 -18.54
N THR A 160 10.68 -4.13 -19.77
CA THR A 160 11.49 -4.60 -20.88
C THR A 160 11.79 -3.46 -21.83
N GLY A 161 12.88 -3.57 -22.54
CA GLY A 161 13.23 -2.57 -23.51
C GLY A 161 14.48 -2.92 -24.29
N PHE A 162 14.70 -2.12 -25.31
CA PHE A 162 15.96 -2.15 -26.05
C PHE A 162 16.36 -0.74 -26.44
N SER A 163 17.67 -0.54 -26.56
CA SER A 163 18.23 0.64 -27.19
C SER A 163 19.22 0.22 -28.25
N THR A 164 19.27 0.97 -29.33
CA THR A 164 20.22 0.74 -30.41
C THR A 164 20.71 2.06 -30.97
N LYS A 165 21.94 2.03 -31.46
CA LYS A 165 22.52 3.05 -32.29
C LYS A 165 23.23 2.43 -33.49
N TYR A 166 23.24 3.08 -34.60
CA TYR A 166 23.87 2.61 -35.83
C TYR A 166 24.38 3.76 -36.67
N SER A 167 25.67 3.76 -37.00
CA SER A 167 26.29 4.73 -37.88
C SER A 167 25.97 4.38 -39.34
N ILE A 168 25.04 5.11 -39.92
CA ILE A 168 24.63 4.93 -41.32
C ILE A 168 25.78 5.40 -42.23
N THR A 169 26.37 6.53 -41.90
CA THR A 169 27.56 7.11 -42.57
C THR A 169 28.45 7.77 -41.50
N ASP A 170 29.62 8.26 -41.88
CA ASP A 170 30.51 9.01 -40.97
C ASP A 170 29.88 10.32 -40.43
N LYS A 171 28.75 10.76 -41.03
CA LYS A 171 28.06 12.01 -40.65
C LYS A 171 26.62 11.79 -40.20
N ALA A 172 26.11 10.56 -40.22
CA ALA A 172 24.74 10.26 -39.90
C ALA A 172 24.65 9.02 -38.99
N GLU A 173 24.03 9.15 -37.84
CA GLU A 173 23.74 8.07 -36.89
C GLU A 173 22.24 7.94 -36.70
N PHE A 174 21.76 6.70 -36.66
CA PHE A 174 20.42 6.33 -36.22
C PHE A 174 20.49 5.85 -34.78
N TYR A 175 19.52 6.25 -33.97
CA TYR A 175 19.33 5.71 -32.64
C TYR A 175 17.84 5.47 -32.37
N ALA A 176 17.55 4.45 -31.52
CA ALA A 176 16.21 4.17 -31.02
C ALA A 176 16.30 3.65 -29.59
N ASP A 177 15.37 4.09 -28.76
CA ASP A 177 15.13 3.57 -27.41
C ASP A 177 13.64 3.25 -27.27
N VAL A 178 13.34 2.01 -26.94
CA VAL A 178 11.95 1.53 -26.74
C VAL A 178 11.86 0.86 -25.41
N ARG A 179 10.86 1.24 -24.62
CA ARG A 179 10.60 0.66 -23.28
C ARG A 179 9.12 0.34 -23.14
N PHE A 180 8.87 -0.77 -22.50
CA PHE A 180 7.54 -1.22 -22.09
C PHE A 180 7.56 -1.56 -20.62
N MET A 181 6.48 -1.18 -19.93
CA MET A 181 6.26 -1.51 -18.53
C MET A 181 4.81 -1.92 -18.33
N SER A 182 4.61 -3.03 -17.61
CA SER A 182 3.33 -3.43 -17.03
C SER A 182 3.50 -3.50 -15.52
N ASN A 183 2.48 -3.06 -14.77
CA ASN A 183 2.49 -3.06 -13.31
C ASN A 183 1.09 -3.28 -12.78
N ASP A 184 0.90 -4.36 -12.01
CA ASP A 184 -0.28 -4.68 -11.23
C ASP A 184 0.02 -4.47 -9.75
N SER A 185 -0.92 -3.77 -9.01
CA SER A 185 -0.74 -3.43 -7.59
C SER A 185 -2.06 -3.23 -6.84
#